data_8bcb53754b907274df6ede2210150759
#
_entry.id   8bcb53754b907274df6ede2210150759
#
_cell.length_a   1.000
_cell.length_b   1.000
_cell.length_c   1.000
_cell.angle_alpha   90.00
_cell.angle_beta   90.00
_cell.angle_gamma   90.00
#
_symmetry.space_group_name_H-M   'P 1'
#
loop_
_entity.id
_entity.type
_entity.pdbx_description
1 polymer ?
#
loop_
_entity_poly.entity_id
_entity_poly.type
_entity_poly.pdbx_seq_one_letter_code
_entity_poly.pdbx_strand_id
1 'polypeptide(L)'
;SNLLLDCGEGPQTAARRAGVSIFRMDAILLTHYHGDHIFGLPGIWQTMAAQGRTAPLVMAGPPGLTDVVRTFYAVAGPLPFELRLKELPDCKGEFEVPAGCVQAFPLKHRVPCCGYAFTLPRAGKFDPQRAKAAGIPVRYWSTLQSGQPVGGFLPSQVLGPPRRGLKVVYATDTRPCAALRRAAQDADLL
;
A
#
# COMPACT_ATOMS: atom_id res chain seq x y z
N SER A 1 -4.19 -4.85 4.24
CA SER A 1 -3.43 -3.61 4.12
C SER A 1 -4.28 -2.54 3.45
N ASN A 2 -4.24 -1.34 3.97
CA ASN A 2 -4.96 -0.20 3.42
C ASN A 2 -3.93 0.85 2.98
N LEU A 3 -3.89 1.10 1.67
CA LEU A 3 -3.02 2.11 1.08
C LEU A 3 -3.87 3.25 0.52
N LEU A 4 -3.44 4.48 0.74
CA LEU A 4 -3.99 5.66 0.09
C LEU A 4 -3.03 6.10 -1.00
N LEU A 5 -3.54 6.27 -2.20
CA LEU A 5 -2.80 6.79 -3.35
C LEU A 5 -3.25 8.22 -3.58
N ASP A 6 -2.32 9.14 -3.40
CA ASP A 6 -2.56 10.58 -3.29
C ASP A 6 -3.52 10.96 -2.15
N CYS A 7 -3.55 12.21 -1.80
CA CYS A 7 -4.37 12.74 -0.72
C CYS A 7 -4.82 14.17 -1.06
N GLY A 8 -5.63 14.28 -2.10
CA GLY A 8 -6.21 15.55 -2.54
C GLY A 8 -7.28 16.07 -1.59
N GLU A 9 -8.21 16.85 -2.10
CA GLU A 9 -9.26 17.44 -1.28
C GLU A 9 -10.33 16.43 -0.86
N GLY A 10 -10.83 16.56 0.36
CA GLY A 10 -11.97 15.81 0.89
C GLY A 10 -11.77 14.30 1.10
N PRO A 11 -10.56 13.77 1.38
CA PRO A 11 -10.30 12.34 1.50
C PRO A 11 -11.11 11.70 2.64
N GLN A 12 -11.42 12.44 3.71
CA GLN A 12 -12.23 11.94 4.82
C GLN A 12 -13.67 11.63 4.38
N THR A 13 -14.25 12.51 3.57
CA THR A 13 -15.61 12.33 3.04
C THR A 13 -15.65 11.17 2.04
N ALA A 14 -14.66 11.08 1.17
CA ALA A 14 -14.52 9.98 0.20
C ALA A 14 -14.38 8.63 0.91
N ALA A 15 -13.49 8.52 1.90
CA ALA A 15 -13.29 7.31 2.69
C ALA A 15 -14.57 6.88 3.43
N ARG A 16 -15.28 7.84 4.05
CA ARG A 16 -16.56 7.56 4.73
C ARG A 16 -17.61 7.00 3.76
N ARG A 17 -17.76 7.61 2.59
CA ARG A 17 -18.71 7.15 1.56
C ARG A 17 -18.35 5.75 1.03
N ALA A 18 -17.06 5.46 0.91
CA ALA A 18 -16.57 4.16 0.46
C ALA A 18 -16.54 3.10 1.58
N GLY A 19 -16.89 3.43 2.83
CA GLY A 19 -16.81 2.51 3.97
C GLY A 19 -15.36 2.13 4.35
N VAL A 20 -14.36 2.94 3.95
CA VAL A 20 -12.95 2.69 4.22
C VAL A 20 -12.51 3.40 5.49
N SER A 21 -11.82 2.67 6.37
CA SER A 21 -11.32 3.22 7.62
C SER A 21 -10.00 3.95 7.42
N ILE A 22 -10.00 5.27 7.61
CA ILE A 22 -8.79 6.10 7.63
C ILE A 22 -7.84 5.67 8.74
N PHE A 23 -8.35 5.33 9.91
CA PHE A 23 -7.56 4.87 11.06
C PHE A 23 -6.66 3.67 10.75
N ARG A 24 -7.12 2.79 9.86
CA ARG A 24 -6.42 1.55 9.49
C ARG A 24 -5.48 1.69 8.30
N MET A 25 -5.20 2.91 7.83
CA MET A 25 -4.25 3.09 6.74
C MET A 25 -2.83 2.77 7.18
N ASP A 26 -2.15 1.96 6.37
CA ASP A 26 -0.76 1.55 6.61
C ASP A 26 0.22 2.53 5.96
N ALA A 27 -0.14 3.06 4.79
CA ALA A 27 0.69 4.01 4.07
C ALA A 27 -0.11 4.98 3.21
N ILE A 28 0.48 6.15 2.96
CA ILE A 28 0.07 7.15 1.96
C ILE A 28 1.19 7.28 0.93
N LEU A 29 0.88 7.04 -0.34
CA LEU A 29 1.83 7.09 -1.43
C LEU A 29 1.48 8.26 -2.34
N LEU A 30 2.36 9.25 -2.43
CA LEU A 30 2.14 10.46 -3.20
C LEU A 30 2.81 10.34 -4.56
N THR A 31 2.04 10.61 -5.61
CA THR A 31 2.60 10.61 -6.96
C THR A 31 3.43 11.85 -7.23
N HIS A 32 2.95 13.02 -6.85
CA HIS A 32 3.63 14.31 -6.97
C HIS A 32 2.98 15.34 -6.03
N TYR A 33 3.45 16.60 -6.06
CA TYR A 33 3.07 17.60 -5.05
C TYR A 33 2.21 18.74 -5.59
N HIS A 34 1.39 18.51 -6.62
CA HIS A 34 0.31 19.44 -6.94
C HIS A 34 -0.77 19.41 -5.85
N GLY A 35 -1.46 20.52 -5.64
CA GLY A 35 -2.38 20.70 -4.51
C GLY A 35 -3.52 19.68 -4.48
N ASP A 36 -4.08 19.38 -5.65
CA ASP A 36 -5.14 18.39 -5.84
C ASP A 36 -4.72 16.93 -5.50
N HIS A 37 -3.43 16.72 -5.24
CA HIS A 37 -2.88 15.42 -4.80
C HIS A 37 -2.42 15.41 -3.35
N ILE A 38 -2.26 16.58 -2.68
CA ILE A 38 -1.66 16.63 -1.34
C ILE A 38 -2.42 17.47 -0.31
N PHE A 39 -3.34 18.35 -0.70
CA PHE A 39 -3.97 19.30 0.23
C PHE A 39 -4.88 18.66 1.28
N GLY A 40 -5.24 17.39 1.13
CA GLY A 40 -5.96 16.63 2.15
C GLY A 40 -5.09 16.11 3.31
N LEU A 41 -3.75 16.14 3.18
CA LEU A 41 -2.83 15.56 4.16
C LEU A 41 -3.02 16.08 5.58
N PRO A 42 -3.04 17.39 5.85
CA PRO A 42 -3.22 17.91 7.20
C PRO A 42 -4.53 17.43 7.84
N GLY A 43 -5.62 17.44 7.06
CA GLY A 43 -6.94 17.04 7.53
C GLY A 43 -7.02 15.54 7.83
N ILE A 44 -6.41 14.68 7.01
CA ILE A 44 -6.42 13.23 7.25
C ILE A 44 -5.57 12.86 8.46
N TRP A 45 -4.42 13.52 8.67
CA TRP A 45 -3.58 13.32 9.85
C TRP A 45 -4.32 13.69 11.14
N GLN A 46 -5.00 14.84 11.16
CA GLN A 46 -5.81 15.27 12.30
C GLN A 46 -6.98 14.31 12.56
N THR A 47 -7.60 13.78 11.50
CA THR A 47 -8.66 12.78 11.64
C THR A 47 -8.13 11.49 12.28
N MET A 48 -6.95 11.01 11.84
CA MET A 48 -6.28 9.85 12.45
C MET A 48 -5.93 10.10 13.92
N ALA A 49 -5.40 11.29 14.24
CA ALA A 49 -5.06 11.69 15.60
C ALA A 49 -6.30 11.73 16.50
N ALA A 50 -7.39 12.35 16.05
CA ALA A 50 -8.65 12.43 16.77
C ALA A 50 -9.30 11.04 17.01
N GLN A 51 -9.02 10.07 16.15
CA GLN A 51 -9.44 8.68 16.31
C GLN A 51 -8.51 7.86 17.23
N GLY A 52 -7.48 8.47 17.82
CA GLY A 52 -6.56 7.84 18.76
C GLY A 52 -5.47 6.99 18.13
N ARG A 53 -5.09 7.26 16.86
CA ARG A 53 -3.97 6.55 16.23
C ARG A 53 -2.66 6.86 16.94
N THR A 54 -1.92 5.80 17.30
CA THR A 54 -0.54 5.87 17.83
C THR A 54 0.45 5.10 16.95
N ALA A 55 -0.05 4.18 16.12
CA ALA A 55 0.79 3.41 15.20
C ALA A 55 1.41 4.31 14.12
N PRO A 56 2.67 4.09 13.75
CA PRO A 56 3.33 4.86 12.70
C PRO A 56 2.56 4.83 11.37
N LEU A 57 2.69 5.91 10.59
CA LEU A 57 2.16 6.02 9.23
C LEU A 57 3.32 6.17 8.26
N VAL A 58 3.40 5.25 7.29
CA VAL A 58 4.39 5.36 6.22
C VAL A 58 3.90 6.36 5.18
N MET A 59 4.79 7.24 4.74
CA MET A 59 4.54 8.14 3.61
C MET A 59 5.68 7.99 2.61
N ALA A 60 5.35 7.72 1.35
CA ALA A 60 6.33 7.65 0.28
C ALA A 60 5.96 8.64 -0.83
N GLY A 61 6.97 9.18 -1.50
CA GLY A 61 6.77 10.14 -2.58
C GLY A 61 8.07 10.53 -3.28
N PRO A 62 8.00 11.36 -4.33
CA PRO A 62 9.17 11.87 -5.03
C PRO A 62 10.10 12.69 -4.11
N PRO A 63 11.31 13.08 -4.58
CA PRO A 63 12.17 14.01 -3.86
C PRO A 63 11.44 15.29 -3.43
N GLY A 64 11.71 15.77 -2.22
CA GLY A 64 11.04 16.91 -1.58
C GLY A 64 9.89 16.53 -0.65
N LEU A 65 9.63 15.22 -0.42
CA LEU A 65 8.60 14.75 0.52
C LEU A 65 8.80 15.34 1.92
N THR A 66 10.02 15.36 2.40
CA THR A 66 10.36 15.89 3.73
C THR A 66 9.94 17.36 3.88
N ASP A 67 10.14 18.17 2.85
CA ASP A 67 9.79 19.59 2.91
C ASP A 67 8.28 19.81 2.85
N VAL A 68 7.58 19.05 2.02
CA VAL A 68 6.11 19.04 1.97
C VAL A 68 5.53 18.65 3.32
N VAL A 69 6.01 17.55 3.90
CA VAL A 69 5.54 17.08 5.21
C VAL A 69 5.84 18.11 6.29
N ARG A 70 7.04 18.69 6.32
CA ARG A 70 7.41 19.75 7.28
C ARG A 70 6.47 20.94 7.20
N THR A 71 6.14 21.39 5.99
CA THR A 71 5.23 22.52 5.76
C THR A 71 3.83 22.22 6.30
N PHE A 72 3.27 21.07 5.98
CA PHE A 72 1.95 20.69 6.45
C PHE A 72 1.93 20.36 7.95
N TYR A 73 3.00 19.81 8.49
CA TYR A 73 3.12 19.51 9.92
C TYR A 73 3.12 20.79 10.75
N ALA A 74 3.73 21.88 10.24
CA ALA A 74 3.68 23.18 10.90
C ALA A 74 2.25 23.73 11.05
N VAL A 75 1.35 23.37 10.13
CA VAL A 75 -0.06 23.76 10.18
C VAL A 75 -0.90 22.76 10.98
N ALA A 76 -0.66 21.47 10.78
CA ALA A 76 -1.41 20.42 11.47
C ALA A 76 -1.09 20.34 12.97
N GLY A 77 0.11 20.77 13.37
CA GLY A 77 0.59 20.64 14.74
C GLY A 77 1.07 19.21 15.07
N PRO A 78 1.45 18.97 16.35
CA PRO A 78 2.02 17.69 16.77
C PRO A 78 1.00 16.54 16.61
N LEU A 79 1.46 15.42 16.06
CA LEU A 79 0.68 14.21 15.90
C LEU A 79 1.07 13.18 16.98
N PRO A 80 0.12 12.38 17.49
CA PRO A 80 0.40 11.33 18.46
C PRO A 80 1.03 10.07 17.85
N PHE A 81 1.38 10.09 16.58
CA PHE A 81 2.03 9.01 15.84
C PHE A 81 3.16 9.53 14.96
N GLU A 82 4.12 8.64 14.69
CA GLU A 82 5.26 8.91 13.83
C GLU A 82 4.87 8.91 12.34
N LEU A 83 5.37 9.88 11.57
CA LEU A 83 5.37 9.85 10.11
C LEU A 83 6.72 9.31 9.62
N ARG A 84 6.72 8.10 9.05
CA ARG A 84 7.91 7.47 8.48
C ARG A 84 8.01 7.81 7.00
N LEU A 85 8.93 8.71 6.68
CA LEU A 85 9.07 9.24 5.34
C LEU A 85 10.03 8.39 4.50
N LYS A 86 9.63 8.13 3.26
CA LYS A 86 10.44 7.46 2.26
C LYS A 86 10.44 8.28 0.98
N GLU A 87 11.47 9.09 0.80
CA GLU A 87 11.71 9.76 -0.48
C GLU A 87 12.23 8.74 -1.50
N LEU A 88 11.76 8.88 -2.73
CA LEU A 88 12.05 7.97 -3.84
C LEU A 88 12.91 8.71 -4.87
N PRO A 89 14.24 8.59 -4.82
CA PRO A 89 15.13 9.20 -5.80
C PRO A 89 14.73 8.82 -7.23
N ASP A 90 14.67 9.80 -8.12
CA ASP A 90 14.23 9.61 -9.52
C ASP A 90 12.87 8.89 -9.66
N CYS A 91 12.01 8.95 -8.65
CA CYS A 91 10.77 8.18 -8.58
C CYS A 91 10.99 6.67 -8.74
N LYS A 92 12.08 6.15 -8.21
CA LYS A 92 12.42 4.73 -8.27
C LYS A 92 12.64 4.18 -6.88
N GLY A 93 12.27 2.95 -6.68
CA GLY A 93 12.51 2.23 -5.44
C GLY A 93 11.50 1.13 -5.24
N GLU A 94 11.82 0.27 -4.30
CA GLU A 94 10.98 -0.83 -3.88
C GLU A 94 10.91 -0.86 -2.37
N PHE A 95 9.74 -1.17 -1.83
CA PHE A 95 9.55 -1.28 -0.39
C PHE A 95 8.36 -2.16 -0.04
N GLU A 96 8.47 -2.77 1.13
CA GLU A 96 7.43 -3.63 1.64
C GLU A 96 6.33 -2.83 2.36
N VAL A 97 5.12 -3.27 2.17
CA VAL A 97 3.94 -2.90 2.94
C VAL A 97 3.28 -4.17 3.47
N PRO A 98 2.42 -4.13 4.50
CA PRO A 98 1.83 -5.35 5.08
C PRO A 98 1.14 -6.29 4.08
N ALA A 99 0.73 -5.79 2.92
CA ALA A 99 0.05 -6.60 1.89
C ALA A 99 0.98 -7.15 0.81
N GLY A 100 2.22 -6.74 0.75
CA GLY A 100 3.16 -7.14 -0.30
C GLY A 100 4.14 -6.03 -0.67
N CYS A 101 4.72 -6.13 -1.85
CA CYS A 101 5.73 -5.21 -2.33
C CYS A 101 5.14 -4.07 -3.16
N VAL A 102 5.66 -2.87 -2.96
CA VAL A 102 5.38 -1.68 -3.77
C VAL A 102 6.63 -1.33 -4.55
N GLN A 103 6.50 -1.24 -5.85
CA GLN A 103 7.53 -0.74 -6.76
C GLN A 103 7.14 0.64 -7.28
N ALA A 104 7.99 1.64 -7.08
CA ALA A 104 7.83 2.96 -7.67
C ALA A 104 8.56 3.05 -9.02
N PHE A 105 7.97 3.78 -9.96
CA PHE A 105 8.55 4.03 -11.28
C PHE A 105 8.25 5.46 -11.75
N PRO A 106 9.16 6.08 -12.57
CA PRO A 106 8.98 7.45 -13.00
C PRO A 106 7.88 7.58 -14.06
N LEU A 107 7.06 8.59 -13.89
CA LEU A 107 6.06 9.03 -14.87
C LEU A 107 6.56 10.27 -15.63
N LYS A 108 5.93 10.56 -16.77
CA LYS A 108 6.27 11.70 -17.60
C LYS A 108 5.33 12.87 -17.34
N HIS A 109 5.67 13.68 -16.39
CA HIS A 109 4.95 14.90 -16.00
C HIS A 109 5.91 16.09 -15.98
N ARG A 110 5.39 17.32 -15.77
CA ARG A 110 6.22 18.56 -15.71
C ARG A 110 6.99 18.72 -14.39
N VAL A 111 6.60 17.96 -13.37
CA VAL A 111 7.31 17.85 -12.08
C VAL A 111 7.68 16.39 -11.82
N PRO A 112 8.62 16.10 -10.89
CA PRO A 112 8.88 14.72 -10.49
C PRO A 112 7.58 14.02 -10.10
N CYS A 113 7.29 12.89 -10.76
CA CYS A 113 6.02 12.17 -10.59
C CYS A 113 6.27 10.67 -10.59
N CYS A 114 5.82 10.00 -9.54
CA CYS A 114 5.93 8.56 -9.34
C CYS A 114 4.64 7.84 -9.74
N GLY A 115 4.76 6.73 -10.47
CA GLY A 115 3.74 5.70 -10.51
C GLY A 115 4.08 4.60 -9.52
N TYR A 116 3.08 3.80 -9.14
CA TYR A 116 3.24 2.71 -8.17
C TYR A 116 2.67 1.41 -8.72
N ALA A 117 3.43 0.33 -8.60
CA ALA A 117 2.97 -1.02 -8.90
C ALA A 117 2.94 -1.83 -7.60
N PHE A 118 1.82 -2.48 -7.35
CA PHE A 118 1.60 -3.31 -6.17
C PHE A 118 1.54 -4.76 -6.61
N THR A 119 2.33 -5.61 -5.97
CA THR A 119 2.25 -7.05 -6.17
C THR A 119 1.77 -7.70 -4.89
N LEU A 120 0.59 -8.27 -4.93
CA LEU A 120 -0.01 -9.02 -3.83
C LEU A 120 0.31 -10.50 -4.04
N PRO A 121 1.19 -11.11 -3.22
CA PRO A 121 1.49 -12.52 -3.33
C PRO A 121 0.24 -13.35 -3.07
N ARG A 122 0.10 -14.47 -3.79
CA ARG A 122 -1.00 -15.42 -3.60
C ARG A 122 -0.44 -16.79 -3.30
N ALA A 123 -0.74 -17.29 -2.10
CA ALA A 123 -0.43 -18.66 -1.75
C ALA A 123 -1.08 -19.66 -2.72
N GLY A 124 -0.56 -20.86 -2.77
CA GLY A 124 -1.16 -21.98 -3.48
C GLY A 124 -2.60 -22.22 -3.03
N LYS A 125 -3.38 -22.91 -3.86
CA LYS A 125 -4.73 -23.29 -3.50
C LYS A 125 -4.68 -24.28 -2.32
N PHE A 126 -5.44 -24.02 -1.27
CA PHE A 126 -5.58 -24.93 -0.14
C PHE A 126 -6.33 -26.19 -0.58
N ASP A 127 -5.84 -27.35 -0.16
CA ASP A 127 -6.43 -28.67 -0.45
C ASP A 127 -6.99 -29.28 0.83
N PRO A 128 -8.32 -29.22 1.02
CA PRO A 128 -8.98 -29.81 2.18
C PRO A 128 -8.82 -31.33 2.29
N GLN A 129 -8.66 -32.03 1.14
CA GLN A 129 -8.49 -33.49 1.15
C GLN A 129 -7.12 -33.88 1.68
N ARG A 130 -6.07 -33.16 1.24
CA ARG A 130 -4.72 -33.35 1.81
C ARG A 130 -4.69 -33.03 3.30
N ALA A 131 -5.39 -31.97 3.73
CA ALA A 131 -5.47 -31.60 5.14
C ALA A 131 -6.14 -32.68 5.98
N LYS A 132 -7.22 -33.28 5.49
CA LYS A 132 -7.90 -34.40 6.14
C LYS A 132 -7.02 -35.65 6.18
N ALA A 133 -6.39 -36.01 5.07
CA ALA A 133 -5.51 -37.18 4.97
C ALA A 133 -4.31 -37.06 5.89
N ALA A 134 -3.78 -35.84 6.09
CA ALA A 134 -2.68 -35.55 7.03
C ALA A 134 -3.14 -35.41 8.49
N GLY A 135 -4.42 -35.63 8.80
CA GLY A 135 -4.96 -35.51 10.16
C GLY A 135 -4.94 -34.10 10.75
N ILE A 136 -4.90 -33.08 9.90
CA ILE A 136 -4.76 -31.67 10.34
C ILE A 136 -6.10 -31.16 10.88
N PRO A 137 -6.15 -30.73 12.14
CA PRO A 137 -7.37 -30.18 12.73
C PRO A 137 -7.89 -28.95 11.96
N VAL A 138 -9.20 -28.87 11.75
CA VAL A 138 -9.85 -27.77 10.98
C VAL A 138 -9.49 -26.38 11.53
N ARG A 139 -9.30 -26.26 12.86
CA ARG A 139 -8.87 -25.00 13.48
C ARG A 139 -7.54 -24.44 12.97
N TYR A 140 -6.70 -25.26 12.34
CA TYR A 140 -5.40 -24.87 11.78
C TYR A 140 -5.45 -24.51 10.29
N TRP A 141 -6.55 -24.83 9.61
CA TRP A 141 -6.65 -24.67 8.16
C TRP A 141 -6.50 -23.22 7.71
N SER A 142 -7.14 -22.28 8.40
CA SER A 142 -7.03 -20.86 8.09
C SER A 142 -5.58 -20.33 8.21
N THR A 143 -4.86 -20.76 9.25
CA THR A 143 -3.46 -20.40 9.48
C THR A 143 -2.56 -20.99 8.40
N LEU A 144 -2.72 -22.27 8.08
CA LEU A 144 -1.95 -22.91 7.00
C LEU A 144 -2.28 -22.31 5.63
N GLN A 145 -3.55 -21.94 5.38
CA GLN A 145 -3.98 -21.28 4.15
C GLN A 145 -3.34 -19.90 3.98
N SER A 146 -3.07 -19.20 5.08
CA SER A 146 -2.35 -17.92 5.06
C SER A 146 -0.82 -18.07 4.89
N GLY A 147 -0.32 -19.30 4.75
CA GLY A 147 1.10 -19.57 4.58
C GLY A 147 1.90 -19.66 5.87
N GLN A 148 1.23 -19.72 7.03
CA GLN A 148 1.89 -19.78 8.34
C GLN A 148 1.89 -21.22 8.89
N PRO A 149 3.01 -21.72 9.43
CA PRO A 149 3.05 -23.01 10.11
C PRO A 149 2.29 -22.95 11.44
N VAL A 150 1.64 -24.06 11.81
CA VAL A 150 0.87 -24.16 13.07
C VAL A 150 0.77 -25.60 13.54
N GLY A 151 0.92 -25.83 14.85
CA GLY A 151 0.74 -27.15 15.48
C GLY A 151 1.67 -28.26 14.92
N GLY A 152 2.86 -27.90 14.44
CA GLY A 152 3.80 -28.84 13.82
C GLY A 152 3.52 -29.12 12.35
N PHE A 153 2.45 -28.55 11.78
CA PHE A 153 2.11 -28.70 10.35
C PHE A 153 2.65 -27.54 9.53
N LEU A 154 3.08 -27.84 8.29
CA LEU A 154 3.61 -26.87 7.33
C LEU A 154 2.59 -26.56 6.22
N PRO A 155 2.54 -25.29 5.75
CA PRO A 155 1.68 -24.91 4.63
C PRO A 155 1.88 -25.76 3.37
N SER A 156 3.10 -26.19 3.09
CA SER A 156 3.44 -27.02 1.91
C SER A 156 2.72 -28.37 1.88
N GLN A 157 2.25 -28.87 3.02
CA GLN A 157 1.52 -30.12 3.09
C GLN A 157 0.11 -30.01 2.49
N VAL A 158 -0.47 -28.80 2.51
CA VAL A 158 -1.87 -28.53 2.15
C VAL A 158 -2.06 -27.47 1.06
N LEU A 159 -0.99 -26.73 0.72
CA LEU A 159 -1.03 -25.76 -0.37
C LEU A 159 -0.48 -26.37 -1.66
N GLY A 160 -1.16 -26.10 -2.75
CA GLY A 160 -0.64 -26.35 -4.09
C GLY A 160 0.50 -25.41 -4.45
N PRO A 161 0.98 -25.44 -5.70
CA PRO A 161 2.04 -24.54 -6.15
C PRO A 161 1.62 -23.06 -6.00
N PRO A 162 2.59 -22.16 -5.77
CA PRO A 162 2.31 -20.72 -5.72
C PRO A 162 1.56 -20.27 -6.97
N ARG A 163 0.58 -19.40 -6.79
CA ARG A 163 -0.18 -18.80 -7.89
C ARG A 163 0.45 -17.47 -8.29
N ARG A 164 0.26 -17.05 -9.53
CA ARG A 164 0.58 -15.68 -9.94
C ARG A 164 -0.07 -14.70 -8.96
N GLY A 165 0.70 -13.77 -8.41
CA GLY A 165 0.20 -12.69 -7.59
C GLY A 165 -0.75 -11.77 -8.36
N LEU A 166 -1.49 -10.93 -7.65
CA LEU A 166 -2.26 -9.86 -8.25
C LEU A 166 -1.37 -8.62 -8.39
N LYS A 167 -1.34 -8.05 -9.58
CA LYS A 167 -0.58 -6.84 -9.86
C LYS A 167 -1.53 -5.69 -10.18
N VAL A 168 -1.46 -4.65 -9.35
CA VAL A 168 -2.20 -3.40 -9.55
C VAL A 168 -1.20 -2.30 -9.83
N VAL A 169 -1.45 -1.51 -10.86
CA VAL A 169 -0.60 -0.37 -11.23
C VAL A 169 -1.43 0.90 -11.12
N TYR A 170 -0.87 1.90 -10.46
CA TYR A 170 -1.46 3.22 -10.35
C TYR A 170 -0.57 4.26 -11.03
N ALA A 171 -1.13 4.98 -11.96
CA ALA A 171 -0.49 6.09 -12.65
C ALA A 171 -1.53 7.20 -12.87
N THR A 172 -1.13 8.41 -12.59
CA THR A 172 -1.92 9.62 -12.79
C THR A 172 -1.07 10.64 -13.54
N ASP A 173 -1.59 11.75 -13.90
CA ASP A 173 -0.90 12.94 -14.45
C ASP A 173 0.35 12.64 -15.28
N THR A 174 0.22 11.81 -16.29
CA THR A 174 1.35 11.40 -17.11
C THR A 174 1.02 11.40 -18.60
N ARG A 175 2.03 11.72 -19.41
CA ARG A 175 2.01 11.38 -20.82
C ARG A 175 2.43 9.90 -20.98
N PRO A 176 2.04 9.24 -22.08
CA PRO A 176 2.53 7.90 -22.36
C PRO A 176 4.06 7.82 -22.27
N CYS A 177 4.57 6.86 -21.51
CA CYS A 177 6.00 6.67 -21.34
C CYS A 177 6.37 5.19 -21.25
N ALA A 178 7.64 4.88 -21.53
CA ALA A 178 8.14 3.51 -21.54
C ALA A 178 8.10 2.87 -20.13
N ALA A 179 8.29 3.65 -19.07
CA ALA A 179 8.25 3.15 -17.71
C ALA A 179 6.84 2.67 -17.33
N LEU A 180 5.81 3.45 -17.65
CA LEU A 180 4.42 3.05 -17.46
C LEU A 180 4.07 1.78 -18.24
N ARG A 181 4.46 1.70 -19.52
CA ARG A 181 4.21 0.50 -20.32
C ARG A 181 4.85 -0.75 -19.73
N ARG A 182 6.09 -0.64 -19.24
CA ARG A 182 6.76 -1.76 -18.56
C ARG A 182 6.07 -2.12 -17.25
N ALA A 183 5.71 -1.13 -16.45
CA ALA A 183 5.03 -1.35 -15.18
C ALA A 183 3.65 -1.99 -15.37
N ALA A 184 2.92 -1.58 -16.42
CA ALA A 184 1.58 -2.09 -16.72
C ALA A 184 1.59 -3.50 -17.37
N GLN A 185 2.75 -4.00 -17.80
CA GLN A 185 2.83 -5.35 -18.35
C GLN A 185 2.36 -6.38 -17.32
N ASP A 186 1.45 -7.25 -17.73
CA ASP A 186 0.82 -8.28 -16.88
C ASP A 186 0.08 -7.72 -15.64
N ALA A 187 -0.30 -6.45 -15.64
CA ALA A 187 -1.14 -5.90 -14.59
C ALA A 187 -2.58 -6.45 -14.68
N ASP A 188 -3.15 -6.76 -13.52
CA ASP A 188 -4.56 -7.17 -13.41
C ASP A 188 -5.49 -5.95 -13.36
N LEU A 189 -4.95 -4.78 -12.93
CA LEU A 189 -5.63 -3.49 -12.90
C LEU A 189 -4.62 -2.35 -13.18
N LEU A 190 -5.03 -1.38 -14.02
CA LEU A 190 -4.33 -0.13 -14.30
C LEU A 190 -5.30 1.03 -14.15
#